data_e5b78e03a8a39d2678b5a34863cb1cbd
#
_entry.id   e5b78e03a8a39d2678b5a34863cb1cbd
#
_cell.length_a   1.000
_cell.length_b   1.000
_cell.length_c   1.000
_cell.angle_alpha   90.00
_cell.angle_beta   90.00
_cell.angle_gamma   90.00
#
_symmetry.space_group_name_H-M   'P 1'
#
loop_
_entity.id
_entity.type
_entity.pdbx_description
1 polymer ?
#
loop_
_entity_poly.entity_id
_entity_poly.type
_entity_poly.pdbx_seq_one_letter_code
_entity_poly.pdbx_strand_id
1 'polypeptide(L)'
;MDQTMNETLLDACSSDKLDVAKEMIEKGADVNFKNGDGRTCLMRASKRGYEDIVDLLLENNVDVTARDKNNDTALMGAAKHGYLNICRKLVEAGSDVNAHDNSGRTSLMRAALLGETHVVEYLVEHGADMDLIDEKGRTALIDAVNAFKVDVIHYLLAKGANVNKRDNEGCTCLMRACYSGNADLIYFLLQRCADKDVVDNAGRTALQYLRNVDDEQLKQLLK
;
A
#
# COMPACT_ATOMS: atom_id res chain seq x y z
N MET A 1 -5.25 25.54 25.08
CA MET A 1 -5.04 24.09 25.19
C MET A 1 -3.59 23.88 25.58
N ASP A 2 -3.34 23.01 26.55
CA ASP A 2 -1.99 22.79 27.07
C ASP A 2 -1.19 21.91 26.07
N GLN A 3 -0.19 22.50 25.42
CA GLN A 3 0.66 21.82 24.43
C GLN A 3 1.34 20.57 25.03
N THR A 4 1.75 20.64 26.29
CA THR A 4 2.38 19.54 27.02
C THR A 4 1.45 18.33 27.13
N MET A 5 0.15 18.56 27.35
CA MET A 5 -0.87 17.50 27.45
C MET A 5 -1.08 16.81 26.11
N ASN A 6 -1.14 17.56 25.00
CA ASN A 6 -1.27 17.02 23.65
C ASN A 6 -0.04 16.20 23.22
N GLU A 7 1.17 16.66 23.57
CA GLU A 7 2.41 15.92 23.34
C GLU A 7 2.44 14.62 24.16
N THR A 8 1.97 14.67 25.43
CA THR A 8 1.85 13.47 26.27
C THR A 8 0.87 12.46 25.69
N LEU A 9 -0.27 12.92 25.15
CA LEU A 9 -1.22 12.05 24.45
C LEU A 9 -0.58 11.40 23.22
N LEU A 10 0.14 12.18 22.41
CA LEU A 10 0.82 11.67 21.21
C LEU A 10 1.88 10.62 21.56
N ASP A 11 2.64 10.84 22.63
CA ASP A 11 3.65 9.89 23.12
C ASP A 11 3.01 8.61 23.67
N ALA A 12 1.88 8.73 24.38
CA ALA A 12 1.10 7.60 24.86
C ALA A 12 0.60 6.74 23.69
N CYS A 13 0.03 7.37 22.65
CA CYS A 13 -0.42 6.71 21.43
C CYS A 13 0.74 6.11 20.59
N SER A 14 1.95 6.60 20.77
CA SER A 14 3.15 6.07 20.10
C SER A 14 3.80 4.90 20.85
N SER A 15 3.41 4.65 22.11
CA SER A 15 4.10 3.73 23.03
C SER A 15 3.16 2.72 23.69
N ASP A 16 1.94 2.54 23.15
CA ASP A 16 0.91 1.60 23.63
C ASP A 16 0.50 1.85 25.10
N LYS A 17 0.44 3.12 25.50
CA LYS A 17 0.07 3.48 26.89
C LYS A 17 -1.41 3.88 26.94
N LEU A 18 -2.31 2.89 26.81
CA LEU A 18 -3.76 3.10 26.71
C LEU A 18 -4.30 3.90 27.90
N ASP A 19 -3.94 3.56 29.14
CA ASP A 19 -4.44 4.24 30.33
C ASP A 19 -4.04 5.72 30.36
N VAL A 20 -2.80 6.02 29.95
CA VAL A 20 -2.30 7.40 29.87
C VAL A 20 -3.05 8.15 28.76
N ALA A 21 -3.31 7.51 27.61
CA ALA A 21 -4.07 8.11 26.53
C ALA A 21 -5.50 8.46 26.97
N LYS A 22 -6.17 7.54 27.69
CA LYS A 22 -7.50 7.77 28.28
C LYS A 22 -7.50 8.97 29.23
N GLU A 23 -6.55 8.97 30.18
CA GLU A 23 -6.41 10.06 31.17
C GLU A 23 -6.21 11.43 30.47
N MET A 24 -5.37 11.49 29.43
CA MET A 24 -5.11 12.75 28.72
C MET A 24 -6.35 13.23 27.95
N ILE A 25 -7.10 12.32 27.31
CA ILE A 25 -8.35 12.66 26.63
C ILE A 25 -9.41 13.18 27.63
N GLU A 26 -9.57 12.50 28.77
CA GLU A 26 -10.48 12.93 29.83
C GLU A 26 -10.14 14.31 30.39
N LYS A 27 -8.85 14.67 30.42
CA LYS A 27 -8.37 16.00 30.82
C LYS A 27 -8.51 17.07 29.74
N GLY A 28 -9.01 16.70 28.55
CA GLY A 28 -9.29 17.61 27.44
C GLY A 28 -8.11 17.81 26.48
N ALA A 29 -7.19 16.83 26.37
CA ALA A 29 -6.21 16.81 25.30
C ALA A 29 -6.90 16.74 23.92
N ASP A 30 -6.35 17.43 22.94
CA ASP A 30 -6.84 17.42 21.57
C ASP A 30 -6.46 16.14 20.85
N VAL A 31 -7.43 15.24 20.59
CA VAL A 31 -7.23 13.98 19.87
C VAL A 31 -6.76 14.20 18.43
N ASN A 32 -6.99 15.40 17.86
CA ASN A 32 -6.59 15.79 16.52
C ASN A 32 -5.28 16.59 16.49
N PHE A 33 -4.60 16.69 17.62
CA PHE A 33 -3.30 17.37 17.70
C PHE A 33 -2.32 16.83 16.67
N LYS A 34 -1.64 17.73 15.97
CA LYS A 34 -0.59 17.44 15.00
C LYS A 34 0.75 17.92 15.53
N ASN A 35 1.73 17.04 15.56
CA ASN A 35 3.11 17.44 15.89
C ASN A 35 3.76 18.27 14.77
N GLY A 36 5.03 18.64 14.95
CA GLY A 36 5.80 19.40 13.96
C GLY A 36 5.89 18.78 12.58
N ASP A 37 5.69 17.45 12.44
CA ASP A 37 5.64 16.74 11.14
C ASP A 37 4.20 16.62 10.59
N GLY A 38 3.20 17.15 11.27
CA GLY A 38 1.78 16.98 10.92
C GLY A 38 1.18 15.65 11.34
N ARG A 39 1.92 14.83 12.10
CA ARG A 39 1.47 13.49 12.51
C ARG A 39 0.53 13.56 13.69
N THR A 40 -0.56 12.77 13.61
CA THR A 40 -1.59 12.64 14.65
C THR A 40 -1.40 11.39 15.51
N CYS A 41 -2.12 11.32 16.63
CA CYS A 41 -2.22 10.14 17.48
C CYS A 41 -2.69 8.92 16.67
N LEU A 42 -3.73 9.09 15.84
CA LEU A 42 -4.28 8.02 15.01
C LEU A 42 -3.24 7.45 14.03
N MET A 43 -2.45 8.31 13.37
CA MET A 43 -1.38 7.85 12.46
C MET A 43 -0.31 7.05 13.21
N ARG A 44 0.04 7.45 14.44
CA ARG A 44 1.03 6.75 15.25
C ARG A 44 0.54 5.37 15.69
N ALA A 45 -0.67 5.31 16.27
CA ALA A 45 -1.28 4.07 16.73
C ALA A 45 -1.52 3.09 15.57
N SER A 46 -2.08 3.58 14.46
CA SER A 46 -2.38 2.76 13.28
C SER A 46 -1.12 2.17 12.65
N LYS A 47 -0.03 2.94 12.53
CA LYS A 47 1.25 2.46 12.00
C LYS A 47 1.89 1.38 12.88
N ARG A 48 1.61 1.37 14.19
CA ARG A 48 2.20 0.45 15.16
C ARG A 48 1.32 -0.75 15.51
N GLY A 49 0.07 -0.75 15.06
CA GLY A 49 -0.88 -1.83 15.31
C GLY A 49 -1.55 -1.77 16.68
N TYR A 50 -1.58 -0.60 17.32
CA TYR A 50 -2.17 -0.43 18.66
C TYR A 50 -3.69 -0.28 18.53
N GLU A 51 -4.37 -1.42 18.41
CA GLU A 51 -5.79 -1.49 18.08
C GLU A 51 -6.67 -0.85 19.16
N ASP A 52 -6.38 -1.08 20.44
CA ASP A 52 -7.13 -0.50 21.57
C ASP A 52 -7.03 1.04 21.60
N ILE A 53 -5.87 1.59 21.22
CA ILE A 53 -5.69 3.04 21.12
C ILE A 53 -6.45 3.58 19.90
N VAL A 54 -6.46 2.85 18.77
CA VAL A 54 -7.26 3.23 17.60
C VAL A 54 -8.74 3.28 17.97
N ASP A 55 -9.25 2.29 18.70
CA ASP A 55 -10.63 2.26 19.17
C ASP A 55 -10.94 3.48 20.06
N LEU A 56 -10.09 3.72 21.05
CA LEU A 56 -10.24 4.88 21.93
C LEU A 56 -10.30 6.21 21.14
N LEU A 57 -9.45 6.38 20.14
CA LEU A 57 -9.41 7.60 19.33
C LEU A 57 -10.68 7.73 18.46
N LEU A 58 -11.16 6.63 17.86
CA LEU A 58 -12.38 6.60 17.06
C LEU A 58 -13.62 6.93 17.91
N GLU A 59 -13.71 6.41 19.13
CA GLU A 59 -14.77 6.73 20.10
C GLU A 59 -14.79 8.23 20.49
N ASN A 60 -13.64 8.91 20.36
CA ASN A 60 -13.50 10.33 20.66
C ASN A 60 -13.51 11.23 19.41
N ASN A 61 -14.13 10.79 18.32
CA ASN A 61 -14.35 11.56 17.08
C ASN A 61 -13.06 12.11 16.45
N VAL A 62 -12.00 11.28 16.40
CA VAL A 62 -10.75 11.63 15.72
C VAL A 62 -10.95 11.82 14.22
N ASP A 63 -10.23 12.78 13.63
CA ASP A 63 -10.23 13.01 12.18
C ASP A 63 -9.44 11.89 11.48
N VAL A 64 -10.16 10.93 10.88
CA VAL A 64 -9.58 9.80 10.13
C VAL A 64 -9.01 10.21 8.79
N THR A 65 -9.32 11.42 8.31
CA THR A 65 -8.86 11.95 7.01
C THR A 65 -7.59 12.79 7.13
N ALA A 66 -7.09 13.00 8.35
CA ALA A 66 -5.91 13.80 8.62
C ALA A 66 -4.71 13.33 7.78
N ARG A 67 -3.90 14.28 7.35
CA ARG A 67 -2.68 14.04 6.57
C ARG A 67 -1.47 14.69 7.25
N ASP A 68 -0.33 14.00 7.23
CA ASP A 68 0.94 14.56 7.67
C ASP A 68 1.64 15.38 6.55
N LYS A 69 2.84 15.88 6.79
CA LYS A 69 3.61 16.66 5.78
C LYS A 69 3.97 15.89 4.51
N ASN A 70 3.93 14.55 4.56
CA ASN A 70 4.15 13.69 3.39
C ASN A 70 2.83 13.31 2.72
N ASN A 71 1.69 13.86 3.14
CA ASN A 71 0.35 13.41 2.79
C ASN A 71 0.03 11.98 3.23
N ASP A 72 0.81 11.42 4.17
CA ASP A 72 0.52 10.11 4.75
C ASP A 72 -0.77 10.16 5.60
N THR A 73 -1.59 9.11 5.49
CA THR A 73 -2.78 8.89 6.31
C THR A 73 -2.58 7.74 7.30
N ALA A 74 -3.48 7.63 8.29
CA ALA A 74 -3.51 6.50 9.21
C ALA A 74 -3.68 5.16 8.49
N LEU A 75 -4.57 5.11 7.47
CA LEU A 75 -4.83 3.92 6.66
C LEU A 75 -3.58 3.45 5.91
N MET A 76 -2.79 4.36 5.35
CA MET A 76 -1.53 4.00 4.68
C MET A 76 -0.53 3.36 5.66
N GLY A 77 -0.49 3.85 6.89
CA GLY A 77 0.34 3.28 7.95
C GLY A 77 -0.09 1.87 8.33
N ALA A 78 -1.37 1.64 8.58
CA ALA A 78 -1.93 0.34 8.91
C ALA A 78 -1.79 -0.67 7.76
N ALA A 79 -2.11 -0.26 6.53
CA ALA A 79 -2.04 -1.09 5.34
C ALA A 79 -0.63 -1.59 5.03
N LYS A 80 0.37 -0.72 5.19
CA LYS A 80 1.78 -1.06 5.02
C LYS A 80 2.25 -2.20 5.93
N HIS A 81 1.67 -2.33 7.13
CA HIS A 81 2.10 -3.30 8.13
C HIS A 81 1.11 -4.46 8.33
N GLY A 82 0.12 -4.61 7.43
CA GLY A 82 -0.80 -5.74 7.43
C GLY A 82 -1.85 -5.72 8.55
N TYR A 83 -2.07 -4.58 9.21
CA TYR A 83 -3.03 -4.48 10.32
C TYR A 83 -4.47 -4.41 9.82
N LEU A 84 -4.98 -5.57 9.37
CA LEU A 84 -6.29 -5.69 8.73
C LEU A 84 -7.42 -5.12 9.59
N ASN A 85 -7.46 -5.43 10.89
CA ASN A 85 -8.53 -4.93 11.76
C ASN A 85 -8.54 -3.41 11.85
N ILE A 86 -7.35 -2.80 11.94
CA ILE A 86 -7.22 -1.33 11.95
C ILE A 86 -7.64 -0.75 10.60
N CYS A 87 -7.26 -1.40 9.47
CA CYS A 87 -7.72 -0.97 8.14
C CYS A 87 -9.25 -0.98 8.05
N ARG A 88 -9.91 -2.05 8.56
CA ARG A 88 -11.37 -2.14 8.61
C ARG A 88 -11.99 -0.97 9.36
N LYS A 89 -11.55 -0.75 10.59
CA LYS A 89 -12.05 0.34 11.45
C LYS A 89 -11.88 1.71 10.80
N LEU A 90 -10.72 1.97 10.18
CA LEU A 90 -10.45 3.24 9.52
C LEU A 90 -11.31 3.46 8.27
N VAL A 91 -11.53 2.44 7.44
CA VAL A 91 -12.38 2.52 6.25
C VAL A 91 -13.84 2.68 6.65
N GLU A 92 -14.33 1.92 7.64
CA GLU A 92 -15.68 2.04 8.20
C GLU A 92 -15.92 3.42 8.82
N ALA A 93 -14.89 4.03 9.40
CA ALA A 93 -14.94 5.40 9.93
C ALA A 93 -14.82 6.49 8.84
N GLY A 94 -14.69 6.12 7.54
CA GLY A 94 -14.71 7.06 6.43
C GLY A 94 -13.33 7.47 5.90
N SER A 95 -12.26 6.72 6.18
CA SER A 95 -10.96 6.94 5.53
C SER A 95 -11.07 6.75 4.02
N ASP A 96 -10.48 7.66 3.23
CA ASP A 96 -10.39 7.54 1.78
C ASP A 96 -9.40 6.44 1.39
N VAL A 97 -9.91 5.33 0.83
CA VAL A 97 -9.11 4.18 0.39
C VAL A 97 -8.16 4.52 -0.77
N ASN A 98 -8.49 5.56 -1.55
CA ASN A 98 -7.74 6.02 -2.71
C ASN A 98 -6.85 7.23 -2.41
N ALA A 99 -6.77 7.65 -1.14
CA ALA A 99 -5.83 8.66 -0.72
C ALA A 99 -4.40 8.27 -1.14
N HIS A 100 -3.61 9.26 -1.57
CA HIS A 100 -2.21 9.05 -1.96
C HIS A 100 -1.29 10.01 -1.21
N ASP A 101 -0.05 9.58 -0.97
CA ASP A 101 1.02 10.41 -0.42
C ASP A 101 1.62 11.36 -1.48
N ASN A 102 2.63 12.14 -1.09
CA ASN A 102 3.33 13.07 -2.00
C ASN A 102 4.03 12.36 -3.18
N SER A 103 4.27 11.06 -3.09
CA SER A 103 4.84 10.24 -4.18
C SER A 103 3.77 9.52 -5.00
N GLY A 104 2.49 9.84 -4.81
CA GLY A 104 1.36 9.20 -5.48
C GLY A 104 1.03 7.79 -4.95
N ARG A 105 1.61 7.34 -3.84
CA ARG A 105 1.41 5.99 -3.32
C ARG A 105 0.15 5.88 -2.49
N THR A 106 -0.68 4.89 -2.81
CA THR A 106 -1.90 4.56 -2.07
C THR A 106 -1.67 3.49 -1.00
N SER A 107 -2.67 3.29 -0.14
CA SER A 107 -2.69 2.18 0.82
C SER A 107 -2.58 0.82 0.13
N LEU A 108 -3.27 0.65 -1.01
CA LEU A 108 -3.23 -0.59 -1.81
C LEU A 108 -1.81 -0.88 -2.32
N MET A 109 -1.10 0.12 -2.88
CA MET A 109 0.28 -0.05 -3.36
C MET A 109 1.24 -0.43 -2.23
N ARG A 110 1.07 0.16 -1.05
CA ARG A 110 1.90 -0.15 0.12
C ARG A 110 1.69 -1.58 0.62
N ALA A 111 0.44 -2.03 0.72
CA ALA A 111 0.09 -3.39 1.09
C ALA A 111 0.57 -4.41 0.04
N ALA A 112 0.39 -4.11 -1.25
CA ALA A 112 0.80 -4.98 -2.35
C ALA A 112 2.32 -5.18 -2.41
N LEU A 113 3.12 -4.12 -2.22
CA LEU A 113 4.58 -4.19 -2.17
C LEU A 113 5.08 -5.12 -1.06
N LEU A 114 4.42 -5.11 0.10
CA LEU A 114 4.84 -5.92 1.25
C LEU A 114 4.21 -7.31 1.27
N GLY A 115 3.18 -7.56 0.45
CA GLY A 115 2.53 -8.85 0.35
C GLY A 115 1.45 -9.06 1.40
N GLU A 116 0.86 -7.98 1.89
CA GLU A 116 -0.20 -8.01 2.90
C GLU A 116 -1.55 -8.38 2.25
N THR A 117 -1.66 -9.67 1.83
CA THR A 117 -2.74 -10.18 0.97
C THR A 117 -4.12 -9.86 1.51
N HIS A 118 -4.39 -10.12 2.79
CA HIS A 118 -5.72 -9.85 3.37
C HIS A 118 -6.09 -8.37 3.39
N VAL A 119 -5.08 -7.46 3.54
CA VAL A 119 -5.31 -6.02 3.44
C VAL A 119 -5.58 -5.63 2.00
N VAL A 120 -4.84 -6.19 1.03
CA VAL A 120 -5.07 -5.97 -0.41
C VAL A 120 -6.49 -6.40 -0.79
N GLU A 121 -6.91 -7.60 -0.38
CA GLU A 121 -8.27 -8.13 -0.59
C GLU A 121 -9.32 -7.15 -0.06
N TYR A 122 -9.18 -6.78 1.21
CA TYR A 122 -10.11 -5.87 1.85
C TYR A 122 -10.21 -4.50 1.15
N LEU A 123 -9.06 -3.88 0.83
CA LEU A 123 -9.05 -2.57 0.18
C LEU A 123 -9.70 -2.61 -1.22
N VAL A 124 -9.40 -3.64 -2.03
CA VAL A 124 -10.01 -3.81 -3.37
C VAL A 124 -11.52 -4.01 -3.26
N GLU A 125 -11.99 -4.81 -2.31
CA GLU A 125 -13.42 -5.04 -2.08
C GLU A 125 -14.15 -3.79 -1.57
N HIS A 126 -13.41 -2.82 -1.00
CA HIS A 126 -13.95 -1.55 -0.53
C HIS A 126 -13.61 -0.36 -1.45
N GLY A 127 -13.36 -0.63 -2.74
CA GLY A 127 -13.27 0.38 -3.78
C GLY A 127 -11.88 0.99 -3.99
N ALA A 128 -10.81 0.32 -3.56
CA ALA A 128 -9.47 0.74 -3.95
C ALA A 128 -9.28 0.58 -5.46
N ASP A 129 -8.89 1.67 -6.12
CA ASP A 129 -8.61 1.68 -7.55
C ASP A 129 -7.24 1.05 -7.83
N MET A 130 -7.26 -0.10 -8.52
CA MET A 130 -6.06 -0.87 -8.87
C MET A 130 -5.23 -0.22 -9.98
N ASP A 131 -5.80 0.75 -10.73
CA ASP A 131 -5.15 1.42 -11.86
C ASP A 131 -4.47 2.75 -11.50
N LEU A 132 -4.59 3.21 -10.25
CA LEU A 132 -3.82 4.35 -9.76
C LEU A 132 -2.32 4.08 -9.88
N ILE A 133 -1.56 5.14 -10.14
CA ILE A 133 -0.12 5.07 -10.34
C ILE A 133 0.62 6.02 -9.40
N ASP A 134 1.80 5.61 -8.96
CA ASP A 134 2.72 6.46 -8.23
C ASP A 134 3.53 7.39 -9.19
N GLU A 135 4.39 8.25 -8.65
CA GLU A 135 5.27 9.13 -9.42
C GLU A 135 6.18 8.40 -10.42
N LYS A 136 6.38 7.09 -10.26
CA LYS A 136 7.15 6.24 -11.19
C LYS A 136 6.26 5.54 -12.21
N GLY A 137 4.97 5.83 -12.24
CA GLY A 137 3.98 5.18 -13.10
C GLY A 137 3.63 3.76 -12.67
N ARG A 138 3.95 3.34 -11.44
CA ARG A 138 3.74 1.97 -10.97
C ARG A 138 2.37 1.82 -10.34
N THR A 139 1.68 0.73 -10.71
CA THR A 139 0.47 0.26 -10.05
C THR A 139 0.79 -0.67 -8.88
N ALA A 140 -0.23 -1.01 -8.07
CA ALA A 140 -0.11 -2.03 -7.03
C ALA A 140 0.36 -3.39 -7.59
N LEU A 141 -0.10 -3.77 -8.79
CA LEU A 141 0.33 -5.01 -9.46
C LEU A 141 1.83 -4.97 -9.84
N ILE A 142 2.32 -3.86 -10.41
CA ILE A 142 3.75 -3.71 -10.73
C ILE A 142 4.60 -3.81 -9.46
N ASP A 143 4.18 -3.21 -8.36
CA ASP A 143 4.88 -3.31 -7.08
C ASP A 143 4.90 -4.75 -6.55
N ALA A 144 3.76 -5.47 -6.62
CA ALA A 144 3.68 -6.87 -6.21
C ALA A 144 4.60 -7.78 -7.06
N VAL A 145 4.66 -7.55 -8.38
CA VAL A 145 5.56 -8.27 -9.30
C VAL A 145 7.02 -8.01 -8.96
N ASN A 146 7.40 -6.74 -8.75
CA ASN A 146 8.76 -6.37 -8.37
C ASN A 146 9.20 -6.99 -7.03
N ALA A 147 8.27 -7.18 -6.11
CA ALA A 147 8.51 -7.73 -4.78
C ALA A 147 8.21 -9.24 -4.67
N PHE A 148 7.86 -9.91 -5.77
CA PHE A 148 7.51 -11.35 -5.83
C PHE A 148 6.40 -11.77 -4.86
N LYS A 149 5.35 -10.95 -4.72
CA LYS A 149 4.23 -11.22 -3.83
C LYS A 149 3.15 -12.04 -4.55
N VAL A 150 3.40 -13.35 -4.67
CA VAL A 150 2.65 -14.27 -5.53
C VAL A 150 1.14 -14.24 -5.25
N ASP A 151 0.73 -14.31 -3.98
CA ASP A 151 -0.69 -14.32 -3.61
C ASP A 151 -1.39 -13.01 -3.99
N VAL A 152 -0.71 -11.87 -3.78
CA VAL A 152 -1.19 -10.54 -4.18
C VAL A 152 -1.31 -10.44 -5.71
N ILE A 153 -0.31 -10.93 -6.45
CA ILE A 153 -0.33 -10.94 -7.93
C ILE A 153 -1.54 -11.74 -8.43
N HIS A 154 -1.73 -12.94 -7.88
CA HIS A 154 -2.86 -13.80 -8.23
C HIS A 154 -4.20 -13.10 -7.97
N TYR A 155 -4.35 -12.50 -6.80
CA TYR A 155 -5.58 -11.82 -6.42
C TYR A 155 -5.88 -10.61 -7.31
N LEU A 156 -4.90 -9.70 -7.48
CA LEU A 156 -5.09 -8.50 -8.30
C LEU A 156 -5.45 -8.84 -9.75
N LEU A 157 -4.77 -9.83 -10.35
CA LEU A 157 -5.10 -10.29 -11.71
C LEU A 157 -6.47 -10.98 -11.79
N ALA A 158 -6.88 -11.73 -10.76
CA ALA A 158 -8.21 -12.33 -10.69
C ALA A 158 -9.32 -11.25 -10.58
N LYS A 159 -9.01 -10.10 -9.97
CA LYS A 159 -9.93 -8.95 -9.87
C LYS A 159 -9.87 -8.01 -11.08
N GLY A 160 -9.05 -8.34 -12.10
CA GLY A 160 -9.01 -7.61 -13.37
C GLY A 160 -8.00 -6.47 -13.44
N ALA A 161 -6.99 -6.44 -12.56
CA ALA A 161 -5.90 -5.48 -12.68
C ALA A 161 -5.22 -5.57 -14.06
N ASN A 162 -4.89 -4.42 -14.66
CA ASN A 162 -4.32 -4.37 -15.99
C ASN A 162 -2.86 -4.87 -16.00
N VAL A 163 -2.65 -6.10 -16.50
CA VAL A 163 -1.32 -6.74 -16.58
C VAL A 163 -0.36 -6.02 -17.54
N ASN A 164 -0.91 -5.25 -18.51
CA ASN A 164 -0.16 -4.55 -19.54
C ASN A 164 0.08 -3.07 -19.23
N LYS A 165 -0.25 -2.62 -18.00
CA LYS A 165 0.06 -1.26 -17.56
C LYS A 165 1.57 -1.04 -17.62
N ARG A 166 1.98 0.12 -18.12
CA ARG A 166 3.39 0.51 -18.26
C ARG A 166 3.75 1.53 -17.20
N ASP A 167 4.91 1.37 -16.59
CA ASP A 167 5.50 2.40 -15.72
C ASP A 167 6.14 3.54 -16.56
N ASN A 168 6.76 4.53 -15.91
CA ASN A 168 7.36 5.67 -16.60
C ASN A 168 8.59 5.30 -17.46
N GLU A 169 9.19 4.13 -17.26
CA GLU A 169 10.23 3.57 -18.13
C GLU A 169 9.63 2.84 -19.34
N GLY A 170 8.30 2.70 -19.39
CA GLY A 170 7.56 1.93 -20.39
C GLY A 170 7.53 0.44 -20.07
N CYS A 171 8.02 0.01 -18.91
CA CYS A 171 8.11 -1.39 -18.55
C CYS A 171 6.77 -1.94 -18.07
N THR A 172 6.44 -3.16 -18.53
CA THR A 172 5.28 -3.93 -18.07
C THR A 172 5.65 -4.92 -16.97
N CYS A 173 4.63 -5.52 -16.34
CA CYS A 173 4.82 -6.63 -15.39
C CYS A 173 5.63 -7.78 -16.00
N LEU A 174 5.38 -8.13 -17.28
CA LEU A 174 6.09 -9.20 -17.97
C LEU A 174 7.59 -8.88 -18.11
N MET A 175 7.95 -7.65 -18.48
CA MET A 175 9.36 -7.22 -18.56
C MET A 175 10.05 -7.29 -17.20
N ARG A 176 9.38 -6.90 -16.11
CA ARG A 176 9.93 -6.99 -14.75
C ARG A 176 10.12 -8.45 -14.31
N ALA A 177 9.18 -9.34 -14.63
CA ALA A 177 9.31 -10.78 -14.38
C ALA A 177 10.46 -11.39 -15.19
N CYS A 178 10.63 -11.04 -16.47
CA CYS A 178 11.77 -11.48 -17.29
C CYS A 178 13.12 -11.01 -16.73
N TYR A 179 13.19 -9.75 -16.28
CA TYR A 179 14.41 -9.21 -15.67
C TYR A 179 14.82 -9.98 -14.39
N SER A 180 13.84 -10.43 -13.61
CA SER A 180 14.10 -11.21 -12.40
C SER A 180 14.49 -12.65 -12.68
N GLY A 181 14.19 -13.18 -13.89
CA GLY A 181 14.46 -14.56 -14.26
C GLY A 181 13.52 -15.59 -13.60
N ASN A 182 12.36 -15.18 -13.09
CA ASN A 182 11.40 -16.09 -12.48
C ASN A 182 10.49 -16.70 -13.56
N ALA A 183 10.84 -17.92 -14.03
CA ALA A 183 10.12 -18.61 -15.09
C ALA A 183 8.65 -18.84 -14.75
N ASP A 184 8.32 -19.28 -13.52
CA ASP A 184 6.95 -19.56 -13.11
C ASP A 184 6.08 -18.29 -13.19
N LEU A 185 6.62 -17.17 -12.74
CA LEU A 185 5.91 -15.88 -12.81
C LEU A 185 5.73 -15.42 -14.26
N ILE A 186 6.73 -15.61 -15.13
CA ILE A 186 6.64 -15.28 -16.55
C ILE A 186 5.54 -16.11 -17.21
N TYR A 187 5.53 -17.44 -17.02
CA TYR A 187 4.47 -18.31 -17.54
C TYR A 187 3.10 -17.88 -17.03
N PHE A 188 2.99 -17.59 -15.74
CA PHE A 188 1.73 -17.15 -15.15
C PHE A 188 1.22 -15.85 -15.77
N LEU A 189 2.08 -14.84 -15.95
CA LEU A 189 1.70 -13.57 -16.58
C LEU A 189 1.27 -13.75 -18.03
N LEU A 190 1.97 -14.61 -18.81
CA LEU A 190 1.59 -14.95 -20.18
C LEU A 190 0.20 -15.62 -20.24
N GLN A 191 -0.11 -16.53 -19.31
CA GLN A 191 -1.44 -17.14 -19.19
C GLN A 191 -2.55 -16.12 -18.84
N ARG A 192 -2.16 -14.98 -18.28
CA ARG A 192 -3.07 -13.85 -17.95
C ARG A 192 -3.05 -12.76 -19.00
N CYS A 193 -2.73 -13.11 -20.24
CA CYS A 193 -2.72 -12.22 -21.40
C CYS A 193 -1.75 -11.03 -21.28
N ALA A 194 -0.62 -11.23 -20.61
CA ALA A 194 0.48 -10.27 -20.68
C ALA A 194 0.99 -10.21 -22.13
N ASP A 195 1.00 -9.01 -22.68
CA ASP A 195 1.42 -8.77 -24.07
C ASP A 195 2.95 -8.74 -24.14
N LYS A 196 3.52 -9.72 -24.86
CA LYS A 196 4.97 -9.88 -25.03
C LYS A 196 5.59 -8.89 -26.02
N ASP A 197 4.77 -8.32 -26.89
CA ASP A 197 5.19 -7.45 -27.99
C ASP A 197 5.25 -5.97 -27.58
N VAL A 198 4.78 -5.63 -26.39
CA VAL A 198 4.95 -4.29 -25.84
C VAL A 198 6.43 -3.96 -25.74
N VAL A 199 6.79 -2.74 -26.13
CA VAL A 199 8.16 -2.23 -25.99
C VAL A 199 8.25 -1.15 -24.90
N ASP A 200 9.37 -1.12 -24.19
CA ASP A 200 9.69 -0.04 -23.26
C ASP A 200 10.09 1.24 -24.00
N ASN A 201 10.48 2.27 -23.27
CA ASN A 201 10.89 3.56 -23.86
C ASN A 201 12.22 3.48 -24.66
N ALA A 202 12.98 2.39 -24.53
CA ALA A 202 14.19 2.11 -25.30
C ALA A 202 13.93 1.15 -26.48
N GLY A 203 12.67 0.77 -26.75
CA GLY A 203 12.27 -0.14 -27.82
C GLY A 203 12.53 -1.62 -27.51
N ARG A 204 12.72 -2.00 -26.24
CA ARG A 204 13.01 -3.39 -25.83
C ARG A 204 11.71 -4.13 -25.47
N THR A 205 11.57 -5.35 -25.95
CA THR A 205 10.50 -6.28 -25.60
C THR A 205 10.83 -7.05 -24.31
N ALA A 206 9.85 -7.82 -23.79
CA ALA A 206 10.04 -8.70 -22.65
C ALA A 206 11.19 -9.72 -22.83
N LEU A 207 11.33 -10.26 -24.04
CA LEU A 207 12.43 -11.20 -24.36
C LEU A 207 13.81 -10.60 -24.10
N GLN A 208 14.01 -9.31 -24.42
CA GLN A 208 15.29 -8.64 -24.22
C GLN A 208 15.63 -8.36 -22.74
N TYR A 209 14.64 -8.49 -21.87
CA TYR A 209 14.82 -8.43 -20.42
C TYR A 209 15.13 -9.79 -19.79
N LEU A 210 14.94 -10.91 -20.52
CA LEU A 210 15.08 -12.25 -19.97
C LEU A 210 16.52 -12.51 -19.49
N ARG A 211 16.66 -12.83 -18.22
CA ARG A 211 17.95 -13.13 -17.56
C ARG A 211 17.90 -14.48 -16.85
N ASN A 212 19.05 -15.17 -16.88
CA ASN A 212 19.29 -16.39 -16.09
C ASN A 212 18.24 -17.51 -16.25
N VAL A 213 17.56 -17.56 -17.40
CA VAL A 213 16.58 -18.61 -17.71
C VAL A 213 17.09 -19.43 -18.87
N ASP A 214 17.43 -20.69 -18.59
CA ASP A 214 17.80 -21.67 -19.62
C ASP A 214 16.58 -22.54 -19.96
N ASP A 215 15.54 -21.90 -20.50
CA ASP A 215 14.28 -22.51 -20.90
C ASP A 215 13.98 -22.09 -22.35
N GLU A 216 14.29 -22.98 -23.28
CA GLU A 216 14.08 -22.72 -24.72
C GLU A 216 12.60 -22.60 -25.08
N GLN A 217 11.71 -23.31 -24.34
CA GLN A 217 10.27 -23.18 -24.56
C GLN A 217 9.79 -21.78 -24.18
N LEU A 218 10.24 -21.27 -23.06
CA LEU A 218 9.93 -19.91 -22.62
C LEU A 218 10.47 -18.86 -23.58
N LYS A 219 11.71 -19.02 -24.07
CA LYS A 219 12.30 -18.14 -25.09
C LYS A 219 11.48 -18.15 -26.38
N GLN A 220 10.92 -19.30 -26.78
CA GLN A 220 10.04 -19.40 -27.94
C GLN A 220 8.68 -18.69 -27.72
N LEU A 221 8.11 -18.79 -26.52
CA LEU A 221 6.86 -18.11 -26.18
C LEU A 221 7.01 -16.59 -26.20
N LEU A 222 8.18 -16.07 -25.83
CA LEU A 222 8.47 -14.64 -25.80
C LEU A 222 8.91 -14.05 -27.14
N LYS A 223 9.21 -14.88 -28.15
CA LYS A 223 9.42 -14.46 -29.56
C LYS A 223 8.10 -14.17 -30.26
#